data_2aaf78c35e8dbb77a6d776cd289d1d1e
#
_entry.id   2aaf78c35e8dbb77a6d776cd289d1d1e
#
_cell.length_a   1.000
_cell.length_b   1.000
_cell.length_c   1.000
_cell.angle_alpha   90.00
_cell.angle_beta   90.00
_cell.angle_gamma   90.00
#
_symmetry.space_group_name_H-M   'P 1'
#
loop_
_entity.id
_entity.type
_entity.pdbx_description
1 polymer ?
#
loop_
_entity_poly.entity_id
_entity_poly.type
_entity_poly.pdbx_seq_one_letter_code
_entity_poly.pdbx_strand_id
1 'polypeptide(L)'
;IQDAQRHNIHVSPIDVNYSEWNHTLYRDITLDKKDKPLIRLGFRIIKGLPYKSAKRIFTAPRPFANLEDLALKARLSQVDLSLLSSAGALQSLTENRRQAHWQALAINNHGQLLQNASIEPNINLKEPSETDNLYADYNTTGLTLGRHPMSVLRDQFPVFRQCKRHSDLAKMGHQRFVRTAGIVTGKQRPGTASGVIFLTLEDETGNSNIVIWKSVQERCRQALLKAQLLMIKGVIETDGEVVHIIAQELTDCSELLYKTTIRSRNFR
;
A
#
# COMPACT_ATOMS: atom_id res chain seq x y z
N ILE A 1 8.79 2.92 -5.75
CA ILE A 1 8.88 3.25 -4.31
C ILE A 1 9.64 2.16 -3.58
N GLN A 2 9.22 0.92 -3.64
CA GLN A 2 9.94 -0.19 -2.99
C GLN A 2 11.40 -0.31 -3.46
N ASP A 3 11.66 -0.12 -4.75
CA ASP A 3 13.02 -0.08 -5.28
C ASP A 3 13.83 1.07 -4.67
N ALA A 4 13.24 2.26 -4.58
CA ALA A 4 13.86 3.40 -3.89
C ALA A 4 14.18 3.08 -2.41
N GLN A 5 13.24 2.45 -1.70
CA GLN A 5 13.45 2.04 -0.30
C GLN A 5 14.56 0.98 -0.18
N ARG A 6 14.65 0.01 -1.11
CA ARG A 6 15.75 -0.98 -1.16
C ARG A 6 17.11 -0.33 -1.36
N HIS A 7 17.16 0.79 -2.10
CA HIS A 7 18.38 1.59 -2.28
C HIS A 7 18.60 2.63 -1.17
N ASN A 8 17.86 2.51 -0.04
CA ASN A 8 17.92 3.44 1.08
C ASN A 8 17.63 4.91 0.71
N ILE A 9 16.73 5.12 -0.26
CA ILE A 9 16.17 6.42 -0.57
C ILE A 9 14.94 6.62 0.31
N HIS A 10 14.92 7.69 1.08
CA HIS A 10 13.78 8.00 1.93
C HIS A 10 12.60 8.49 1.08
N VAL A 11 11.41 7.89 1.32
CA VAL A 11 10.16 8.28 0.67
C VAL A 11 9.22 8.81 1.74
N SER A 12 8.88 10.10 1.64
CA SER A 12 7.95 10.76 2.54
C SER A 12 6.51 10.61 2.06
N PRO A 13 5.55 10.43 2.98
CA PRO A 13 4.14 10.30 2.66
C PRO A 13 3.57 11.56 1.99
N ILE A 14 2.35 11.42 1.45
CA ILE A 14 1.57 12.58 1.01
C ILE A 14 1.23 13.42 2.24
N ASP A 15 1.37 14.74 2.11
CA ASP A 15 0.99 15.66 3.17
C ASP A 15 0.49 16.97 2.58
N VAL A 16 -0.61 17.51 3.11
CA VAL A 16 -1.25 18.74 2.60
C VAL A 16 -0.35 19.97 2.72
N ASN A 17 0.56 19.98 3.68
CA ASN A 17 1.47 21.11 3.89
C ASN A 17 2.70 21.07 2.96
N TYR A 18 3.05 19.90 2.41
CA TYR A 18 4.33 19.72 1.71
C TYR A 18 4.19 19.19 0.29
N SER A 19 3.14 18.41 -0.01
CA SER A 19 2.99 17.73 -1.31
C SER A 19 2.50 18.66 -2.41
N GLU A 20 2.94 18.35 -3.62
CA GLU A 20 2.46 18.90 -4.88
C GLU A 20 1.58 17.86 -5.60
N TRP A 21 1.12 18.16 -6.82
CA TRP A 21 0.39 17.18 -7.62
C TRP A 21 1.26 15.97 -7.98
N ASN A 22 2.44 16.23 -8.53
CA ASN A 22 3.41 15.18 -8.86
C ASN A 22 4.31 14.84 -7.65
N HIS A 23 4.96 13.70 -7.70
CA HIS A 23 6.06 13.38 -6.78
C HIS A 23 7.18 14.38 -6.98
N THR A 24 7.78 14.82 -5.89
CA THR A 24 8.89 15.77 -5.92
C THR A 24 10.13 15.18 -5.29
N LEU A 25 11.28 15.54 -5.86
CA LEU A 25 12.58 15.29 -5.25
C LEU A 25 12.99 16.54 -4.45
N TYR A 26 13.42 16.33 -3.23
CA TYR A 26 13.96 17.41 -2.41
C TYR A 26 15.20 16.93 -1.68
N ARG A 27 16.01 17.88 -1.21
CA ARG A 27 17.19 17.62 -0.37
C ARG A 27 16.90 18.17 1.00
N ASP A 28 17.03 17.36 2.02
CA ASP A 28 16.94 17.83 3.40
C ASP A 28 18.34 18.25 3.86
N ILE A 29 18.51 19.55 4.06
CA ILE A 29 19.78 20.15 4.46
C ILE A 29 20.11 19.82 5.92
N THR A 30 19.12 19.37 6.71
CA THR A 30 19.24 19.09 8.14
C THR A 30 19.71 17.68 8.45
N LEU A 31 19.59 16.75 7.51
CA LEU A 31 20.03 15.38 7.68
C LEU A 31 21.50 15.26 7.23
N ASP A 32 22.37 14.75 8.11
CA ASP A 32 23.81 14.50 7.86
C ASP A 32 24.12 13.57 6.67
N LYS A 33 23.10 13.03 6.02
CA LYS A 33 23.22 12.23 4.78
C LYS A 33 23.20 13.16 3.56
N LYS A 34 24.25 13.93 3.39
CA LYS A 34 24.40 15.05 2.45
C LYS A 34 24.14 14.79 0.97
N ASP A 35 23.96 13.54 0.51
CA ASP A 35 24.01 13.24 -0.93
C ASP A 35 22.83 12.44 -1.50
N LYS A 36 21.86 11.99 -0.69
CA LYS A 36 20.74 11.22 -1.23
C LYS A 36 19.49 12.09 -1.39
N PRO A 37 18.89 12.11 -2.58
CA PRO A 37 17.62 12.79 -2.78
C PRO A 37 16.54 12.09 -1.96
N LEU A 38 15.60 12.87 -1.46
CA LEU A 38 14.40 12.42 -0.78
C LEU A 38 13.21 12.54 -1.73
N ILE A 39 12.31 11.57 -1.70
CA ILE A 39 11.11 11.57 -2.54
C ILE A 39 9.92 11.95 -1.67
N ARG A 40 9.16 12.98 -2.05
CA ARG A 40 7.85 13.28 -1.49
C ARG A 40 6.76 12.78 -2.44
N LEU A 41 5.82 11.99 -1.91
CA LEU A 41 4.68 11.55 -2.71
C LEU A 41 3.71 12.71 -2.98
N GLY A 42 3.20 12.77 -4.20
CA GLY A 42 2.26 13.80 -4.65
C GLY A 42 0.82 13.33 -4.61
N PHE A 43 -0.12 14.28 -4.66
CA PHE A 43 -1.56 14.02 -4.56
C PHE A 43 -2.12 13.15 -5.70
N ARG A 44 -1.44 13.07 -6.85
CA ARG A 44 -1.91 12.33 -8.03
C ARG A 44 -2.18 10.85 -7.80
N ILE A 45 -1.59 10.24 -6.75
CA ILE A 45 -1.79 8.83 -6.44
C ILE A 45 -3.03 8.58 -5.57
N ILE A 46 -3.64 9.63 -5.01
CA ILE A 46 -4.87 9.48 -4.23
C ILE A 46 -6.02 9.20 -5.20
N LYS A 47 -6.55 7.97 -5.14
CA LYS A 47 -7.65 7.55 -5.99
C LYS A 47 -8.88 8.41 -5.72
N GLY A 48 -9.46 8.95 -6.78
CA GLY A 48 -10.68 9.75 -6.71
C GLY A 48 -10.47 11.23 -6.34
N LEU A 49 -9.26 11.67 -5.97
CA LEU A 49 -9.00 13.08 -5.69
C LEU A 49 -8.89 13.87 -7.01
N PRO A 50 -9.78 14.85 -7.29
CA PRO A 50 -9.69 15.63 -8.50
C PRO A 50 -8.47 16.56 -8.51
N TYR A 51 -7.83 16.71 -9.67
CA TYR A 51 -6.71 17.65 -9.84
C TYR A 51 -7.07 19.07 -9.38
N LYS A 52 -8.32 19.53 -9.67
CA LYS A 52 -8.80 20.87 -9.27
C LYS A 52 -8.77 21.04 -7.73
N SER A 53 -9.14 20.01 -6.97
CA SER A 53 -9.10 20.05 -5.49
C SER A 53 -7.66 20.05 -5.00
N ALA A 54 -6.81 19.18 -5.52
CA ALA A 54 -5.39 19.17 -5.21
C ALA A 54 -4.72 20.51 -5.55
N LYS A 55 -5.04 21.12 -6.72
CA LYS A 55 -4.51 22.42 -7.12
C LYS A 55 -4.81 23.49 -6.08
N ARG A 56 -6.05 23.56 -5.57
CA ARG A 56 -6.41 24.52 -4.52
C ARG A 56 -5.59 24.33 -3.24
N ILE A 57 -5.22 23.08 -2.88
CA ILE A 57 -4.39 22.80 -1.72
C ILE A 57 -2.97 23.34 -1.91
N PHE A 58 -2.29 22.96 -3.00
CA PHE A 58 -0.89 23.32 -3.17
C PHE A 58 -0.68 24.79 -3.65
N THR A 59 -1.73 25.50 -4.08
CA THR A 59 -1.67 26.92 -4.40
C THR A 59 -2.12 27.83 -3.24
N ALA A 60 -2.77 27.26 -2.22
CA ALA A 60 -3.16 28.02 -1.03
C ALA A 60 -1.93 28.38 -0.17
N PRO A 61 -2.03 29.46 0.63
CA PRO A 61 -0.98 29.80 1.61
C PRO A 61 -0.79 28.67 2.62
N ARG A 62 0.40 28.06 2.66
CA ARG A 62 0.82 27.02 3.59
C ARG A 62 1.86 27.58 4.58
N PRO A 63 2.04 26.99 5.79
CA PRO A 63 1.36 25.80 6.29
C PRO A 63 -0.08 26.08 6.75
N PHE A 64 -0.93 25.03 6.68
CA PHE A 64 -2.25 25.04 7.32
C PHE A 64 -2.09 24.77 8.81
N ALA A 65 -2.87 25.50 9.63
CA ALA A 65 -2.83 25.37 11.08
C ALA A 65 -3.61 24.13 11.58
N ASN A 66 -4.74 23.83 10.96
CA ASN A 66 -5.64 22.73 11.29
C ASN A 66 -6.52 22.37 10.10
N LEU A 67 -7.43 21.41 10.28
CA LEU A 67 -8.32 20.93 9.24
C LEU A 67 -9.31 21.99 8.75
N GLU A 68 -9.78 22.85 9.64
CA GLU A 68 -10.72 23.93 9.29
C GLU A 68 -10.03 24.98 8.41
N ASP A 69 -8.82 25.37 8.78
CA ASP A 69 -8.00 26.29 7.99
C ASP A 69 -7.71 25.75 6.58
N LEU A 70 -7.39 24.45 6.48
CA LEU A 70 -7.24 23.76 5.21
C LEU A 70 -8.55 23.80 4.38
N ALA A 71 -9.68 23.44 5.01
CA ALA A 71 -10.97 23.38 4.34
C ALA A 71 -11.39 24.75 3.78
N LEU A 72 -11.20 25.81 4.57
CA LEU A 72 -11.51 27.18 4.19
C LEU A 72 -10.58 27.71 3.09
N LYS A 73 -9.26 27.64 3.30
CA LYS A 73 -8.27 28.20 2.36
C LYS A 73 -8.30 27.49 1.00
N ALA A 74 -8.42 26.17 1.00
CA ALA A 74 -8.45 25.37 -0.22
C ALA A 74 -9.88 25.12 -0.75
N ARG A 75 -10.93 25.60 -0.08
CA ARG A 75 -12.35 25.42 -0.44
C ARG A 75 -12.66 23.96 -0.76
N LEU A 76 -12.33 23.06 0.17
CA LEU A 76 -12.49 21.62 -0.01
C LEU A 76 -13.91 21.18 0.34
N SER A 77 -14.41 20.23 -0.46
CA SER A 77 -15.65 19.52 -0.13
C SER A 77 -15.42 18.45 0.93
N GLN A 78 -16.51 17.95 1.53
CA GLN A 78 -16.49 16.80 2.43
C GLN A 78 -15.85 15.58 1.76
N VAL A 79 -16.15 15.36 0.49
CA VAL A 79 -15.56 14.25 -0.27
C VAL A 79 -14.05 14.39 -0.38
N ASP A 80 -13.57 15.61 -0.70
CA ASP A 80 -12.13 15.88 -0.76
C ASP A 80 -11.44 15.60 0.60
N LEU A 81 -12.02 16.09 1.70
CA LEU A 81 -11.50 15.87 3.06
C LEU A 81 -11.51 14.40 3.44
N SER A 82 -12.57 13.66 3.08
CA SER A 82 -12.65 12.21 3.31
C SER A 82 -11.58 11.44 2.53
N LEU A 83 -11.30 11.81 1.28
CA LEU A 83 -10.25 11.20 0.46
C LEU A 83 -8.86 11.49 1.03
N LEU A 84 -8.59 12.72 1.45
CA LEU A 84 -7.32 13.13 2.06
C LEU A 84 -7.09 12.43 3.40
N SER A 85 -8.11 12.35 4.26
CA SER A 85 -8.01 11.66 5.55
C SER A 85 -7.78 10.15 5.36
N SER A 86 -8.52 9.53 4.43
CA SER A 86 -8.36 8.10 4.13
C SER A 86 -7.00 7.77 3.52
N ALA A 87 -6.41 8.69 2.75
CA ALA A 87 -5.06 8.55 2.19
C ALA A 87 -3.94 8.88 3.21
N GLY A 88 -4.27 9.32 4.43
CA GLY A 88 -3.28 9.71 5.43
C GLY A 88 -2.55 11.01 5.10
N ALA A 89 -3.12 11.85 4.22
CA ALA A 89 -2.49 13.10 3.77
C ALA A 89 -2.59 14.26 4.78
N LEU A 90 -3.18 14.02 5.95
CA LEU A 90 -3.45 15.02 6.99
C LEU A 90 -2.58 14.84 8.24
N GLN A 91 -1.49 14.07 8.15
CA GLN A 91 -0.64 13.72 9.31
C GLN A 91 0.02 14.94 9.97
N SER A 92 0.27 16.00 9.22
CA SER A 92 0.80 17.26 9.79
C SER A 92 -0.24 18.09 10.55
N LEU A 93 -1.54 17.74 10.43
CA LEU A 93 -2.65 18.46 11.06
C LEU A 93 -3.34 17.67 12.17
N THR A 94 -3.19 16.33 12.16
CA THR A 94 -3.92 15.42 13.05
C THR A 94 -3.00 14.29 13.52
N GLU A 95 -3.29 13.73 14.69
CA GLU A 95 -2.47 12.67 15.28
C GLU A 95 -2.51 11.36 14.47
N ASN A 96 -3.68 11.00 13.95
CA ASN A 96 -3.85 9.76 13.20
C ASN A 96 -5.01 9.85 12.19
N ARG A 97 -5.07 8.86 11.29
CA ARG A 97 -6.04 8.79 10.18
C ARG A 97 -7.51 8.73 10.66
N ARG A 98 -7.80 8.07 11.78
CA ARG A 98 -9.16 8.01 12.35
C ARG A 98 -9.58 9.36 12.90
N GLN A 99 -8.69 10.04 13.59
CA GLN A 99 -8.92 11.39 14.09
C GLN A 99 -9.17 12.38 12.95
N ALA A 100 -8.34 12.30 11.89
CA ALA A 100 -8.53 13.10 10.68
C ALA A 100 -9.91 12.89 10.04
N HIS A 101 -10.34 11.64 9.93
CA HIS A 101 -11.63 11.31 9.34
C HIS A 101 -12.80 11.82 10.18
N TRP A 102 -12.71 11.67 11.51
CA TRP A 102 -13.72 12.16 12.45
C TRP A 102 -13.85 13.69 12.38
N GLN A 103 -12.73 14.40 12.45
CA GLN A 103 -12.71 15.86 12.34
C GLN A 103 -13.21 16.34 10.97
N ALA A 104 -12.85 15.64 9.89
CA ALA A 104 -13.35 15.94 8.55
C ALA A 104 -14.87 15.84 8.47
N LEU A 105 -15.50 14.87 9.13
CA LEU A 105 -16.96 14.73 9.18
C LEU A 105 -17.63 15.87 9.96
N ALA A 106 -16.99 16.41 10.97
CA ALA A 106 -17.52 17.49 11.80
C ALA A 106 -17.58 18.83 11.06
N ILE A 107 -16.64 19.12 10.17
CA ILE A 107 -16.50 20.41 9.48
C ILE A 107 -17.77 20.83 8.69
N ASN A 108 -18.52 19.89 8.14
CA ASN A 108 -19.69 20.20 7.31
C ASN A 108 -21.02 20.24 8.07
N ASN A 109 -21.04 19.84 9.34
CA ASN A 109 -22.27 19.91 10.15
C ASN A 109 -22.56 21.32 10.66
N HIS A 110 -21.62 22.25 10.53
CA HIS A 110 -21.79 23.63 10.91
C HIS A 110 -22.11 24.47 9.67
N GLY A 111 -23.39 24.52 9.30
CA GLY A 111 -23.89 25.53 8.36
C GLY A 111 -23.45 26.92 8.82
N GLN A 112 -23.25 27.85 7.90
CA GLN A 112 -22.74 29.22 8.11
C GLN A 112 -23.40 30.03 9.24
N LEU A 113 -24.46 29.54 9.86
CA LEU A 113 -25.24 30.20 10.92
C LEU A 113 -24.75 29.93 12.35
N LEU A 114 -23.84 28.97 12.57
CA LEU A 114 -23.39 28.57 13.92
C LEU A 114 -21.85 28.60 14.06
N GLN A 115 -21.22 29.67 13.64
CA GLN A 115 -19.78 29.87 13.77
C GLN A 115 -19.26 29.90 15.24
N ASN A 116 -20.15 29.84 16.24
CA ASN A 116 -19.82 29.90 17.65
C ASN A 116 -20.33 28.69 18.46
N ALA A 117 -20.75 27.61 17.83
CA ALA A 117 -21.30 26.45 18.53
C ALA A 117 -20.24 25.42 18.85
N SER A 118 -19.90 25.40 20.12
CA SER A 118 -19.28 24.33 20.90
C SER A 118 -17.98 23.70 20.31
N ILE A 119 -16.92 23.95 21.03
CA ILE A 119 -15.73 23.09 21.09
C ILE A 119 -16.24 21.68 21.43
N GLU A 120 -16.44 20.85 20.41
CA GLU A 120 -16.68 19.43 20.67
C GLU A 120 -15.47 18.91 21.45
N PRO A 121 -15.68 18.12 22.52
CA PRO A 121 -14.56 17.58 23.28
C PRO A 121 -13.69 16.78 22.32
N ASN A 122 -12.38 17.02 22.38
CA ASN A 122 -11.40 16.33 21.55
C ASN A 122 -11.43 14.84 21.92
N ILE A 123 -12.24 14.06 21.20
CA ILE A 123 -12.40 12.63 21.42
C ILE A 123 -11.13 11.98 20.90
N ASN A 124 -10.29 11.51 21.82
CA ASN A 124 -9.09 10.77 21.43
C ASN A 124 -9.49 9.38 20.92
N LEU A 125 -9.50 9.20 19.60
CA LEU A 125 -9.83 7.93 18.97
C LEU A 125 -8.60 7.01 19.00
N LYS A 126 -8.83 5.75 19.34
CA LYS A 126 -7.79 4.72 19.32
C LYS A 126 -7.07 4.71 17.96
N GLU A 127 -5.77 4.71 18.00
CA GLU A 127 -4.93 4.65 16.81
C GLU A 127 -5.27 3.43 15.92
N PRO A 128 -5.30 3.57 14.58
CA PRO A 128 -5.49 2.45 13.66
C PRO A 128 -4.38 1.41 13.85
N SER A 129 -4.73 0.13 13.76
CA SER A 129 -3.71 -0.91 13.73
C SER A 129 -2.84 -0.81 12.46
N GLU A 130 -1.65 -1.44 12.49
CA GLU A 130 -0.77 -1.52 11.31
C GLU A 130 -1.50 -2.09 10.09
N THR A 131 -2.34 -3.11 10.31
CA THR A 131 -3.15 -3.72 9.24
C THR A 131 -4.25 -2.81 8.72
N ASP A 132 -4.90 -2.01 9.59
CA ASP A 132 -5.88 -1.01 9.16
C ASP A 132 -5.22 0.05 8.26
N ASN A 133 -4.03 0.52 8.66
CA ASN A 133 -3.25 1.48 7.87
C ASN A 133 -2.81 0.89 6.53
N LEU A 134 -2.30 -0.34 6.52
CA LEU A 134 -1.90 -1.05 5.32
C LEU A 134 -3.06 -1.18 4.32
N TYR A 135 -4.23 -1.60 4.81
CA TYR A 135 -5.43 -1.73 3.98
C TYR A 135 -5.90 -0.38 3.42
N ALA A 136 -5.92 0.65 4.27
CA ALA A 136 -6.26 2.01 3.85
C ALA A 136 -5.31 2.52 2.77
N ASP A 137 -4.00 2.29 2.92
CA ASP A 137 -2.97 2.68 1.95
C ASP A 137 -3.21 2.05 0.57
N TYR A 138 -3.41 0.73 0.50
CA TYR A 138 -3.65 0.05 -0.78
C TYR A 138 -4.97 0.46 -1.43
N ASN A 139 -6.02 0.69 -0.63
CA ASN A 139 -7.30 1.14 -1.18
C ASN A 139 -7.25 2.55 -1.72
N THR A 140 -6.54 3.44 -1.06
CA THR A 140 -6.55 4.88 -1.37
C THR A 140 -5.45 5.28 -2.34
N THR A 141 -4.25 4.74 -2.21
CA THR A 141 -3.09 5.13 -3.01
C THR A 141 -2.52 4.00 -3.88
N GLY A 142 -2.86 2.75 -3.55
CA GLY A 142 -2.32 1.57 -4.23
C GLY A 142 -0.91 1.16 -3.78
N LEU A 143 -0.37 1.81 -2.74
CA LEU A 143 0.96 1.52 -2.20
C LEU A 143 1.00 1.83 -0.71
N THR A 144 1.94 1.24 0.02
CA THR A 144 2.23 1.58 1.42
C THR A 144 3.69 2.00 1.58
N LEU A 145 3.95 2.88 2.54
CA LEU A 145 5.30 3.21 3.02
C LEU A 145 5.67 2.42 4.27
N GLY A 146 4.70 1.73 4.88
CA GLY A 146 4.91 0.84 6.00
C GLY A 146 5.51 -0.50 5.60
N ARG A 147 5.41 -1.48 6.49
CA ARG A 147 5.88 -2.84 6.24
C ARG A 147 5.13 -3.45 5.05
N HIS A 148 5.86 -4.29 4.29
CA HIS A 148 5.25 -5.02 3.19
C HIS A 148 4.13 -5.95 3.70
N PRO A 149 2.99 -6.10 2.97
CA PRO A 149 1.87 -6.93 3.41
C PRO A 149 2.27 -8.35 3.77
N MET A 150 3.17 -8.96 2.98
CA MET A 150 3.65 -10.32 3.25
C MET A 150 4.39 -10.44 4.58
N SER A 151 5.13 -9.41 5.00
CA SER A 151 5.79 -9.39 6.31
C SER A 151 4.76 -9.43 7.44
N VAL A 152 3.70 -8.62 7.34
CA VAL A 152 2.60 -8.58 8.32
C VAL A 152 1.85 -9.91 8.37
N LEU A 153 1.56 -10.48 7.19
CA LEU A 153 0.88 -11.78 7.07
C LEU A 153 1.69 -12.93 7.66
N ARG A 154 3.03 -12.93 7.51
CA ARG A 154 3.90 -13.95 8.12
C ARG A 154 3.87 -13.93 9.64
N ASP A 155 3.76 -12.74 10.23
CA ASP A 155 3.65 -12.61 11.68
C ASP A 155 2.31 -13.16 12.19
N GLN A 156 1.22 -12.92 11.44
CA GLN A 156 -0.14 -13.28 11.86
C GLN A 156 -0.53 -14.72 11.53
N PHE A 157 -0.05 -15.27 10.41
CA PHE A 157 -0.47 -16.59 9.91
C PHE A 157 0.72 -17.56 9.82
N PRO A 158 0.71 -18.64 10.64
CA PRO A 158 1.79 -19.63 10.64
C PRO A 158 2.06 -20.29 9.29
N VAL A 159 1.04 -20.41 8.43
CA VAL A 159 1.15 -21.01 7.09
C VAL A 159 2.19 -20.30 6.22
N PHE A 160 2.31 -18.98 6.35
CA PHE A 160 3.29 -18.19 5.59
C PHE A 160 4.69 -18.21 6.17
N ARG A 161 4.87 -18.55 7.46
CA ARG A 161 6.19 -18.70 8.07
C ARG A 161 6.98 -19.84 7.43
N GLN A 162 6.29 -20.85 6.92
CA GLN A 162 6.90 -22.00 6.24
C GLN A 162 7.24 -21.71 4.77
N CYS A 163 6.73 -20.61 4.21
CA CYS A 163 7.01 -20.22 2.84
C CYS A 163 8.36 -19.51 2.75
N LYS A 164 9.20 -19.94 1.81
CA LYS A 164 10.49 -19.32 1.53
C LYS A 164 10.29 -17.92 0.93
N ARG A 165 11.18 -17.01 1.31
CA ARG A 165 11.21 -15.65 0.76
C ARG A 165 11.95 -15.64 -0.57
N HIS A 166 11.69 -14.63 -1.38
CA HIS A 166 12.41 -14.44 -2.64
C HIS A 166 13.94 -14.46 -2.45
N SER A 167 14.45 -13.77 -1.43
CA SER A 167 15.88 -13.73 -1.10
C SER A 167 16.50 -15.09 -0.76
N ASP A 168 15.68 -16.07 -0.38
CA ASP A 168 16.16 -17.41 -0.04
C ASP A 168 16.21 -18.33 -1.26
N LEU A 169 15.43 -18.03 -2.33
CA LEU A 169 15.28 -18.91 -3.50
C LEU A 169 16.60 -19.12 -4.23
N ALA A 170 17.37 -18.06 -4.44
CA ALA A 170 18.66 -18.15 -5.12
C ALA A 170 19.68 -19.04 -4.39
N LYS A 171 19.50 -19.20 -3.07
CA LYS A 171 20.39 -20.02 -2.21
C LYS A 171 20.00 -21.50 -2.18
N MET A 172 18.79 -21.84 -2.66
CA MET A 172 18.26 -23.21 -2.52
C MET A 172 18.80 -24.19 -3.56
N GLY A 173 19.37 -23.71 -4.66
CA GLY A 173 19.87 -24.54 -5.75
C GLY A 173 18.79 -25.06 -6.71
N HIS A 174 19.25 -25.58 -7.85
CA HIS A 174 18.41 -26.11 -8.93
C HIS A 174 17.66 -27.39 -8.54
N GLN A 175 16.47 -27.59 -9.07
CA GLN A 175 15.57 -28.74 -8.85
C GLN A 175 15.15 -29.00 -7.39
N ARG A 176 15.25 -28.00 -6.52
CA ARG A 176 14.73 -28.12 -5.15
C ARG A 176 13.25 -27.79 -5.09
N PHE A 177 12.51 -28.60 -4.34
CA PHE A 177 11.12 -28.33 -4.02
C PHE A 177 11.01 -27.12 -3.09
N VAL A 178 10.08 -26.22 -3.40
CA VAL A 178 9.87 -24.99 -2.64
C VAL A 178 8.39 -24.71 -2.43
N ARG A 179 8.09 -24.13 -1.28
CA ARG A 179 6.83 -23.44 -1.00
C ARG A 179 7.14 -21.97 -0.83
N THR A 180 6.50 -21.12 -1.62
CA THR A 180 6.59 -19.65 -1.53
C THR A 180 5.21 -19.03 -1.52
N ALA A 181 5.12 -17.76 -1.08
CA ALA A 181 3.88 -17.00 -1.11
C ALA A 181 4.17 -15.53 -1.38
N GLY A 182 3.27 -14.87 -2.09
CA GLY A 182 3.41 -13.46 -2.43
C GLY A 182 2.16 -12.87 -3.05
N ILE A 183 2.17 -11.55 -3.16
CA ILE A 183 1.13 -10.77 -3.85
C ILE A 183 1.35 -10.90 -5.36
N VAL A 184 0.28 -11.10 -6.10
CA VAL A 184 0.33 -11.16 -7.56
C VAL A 184 0.47 -9.75 -8.11
N THR A 185 1.63 -9.44 -8.69
CA THR A 185 1.93 -8.12 -9.27
C THR A 185 1.97 -8.14 -10.80
N GLY A 186 2.19 -9.31 -11.39
CA GLY A 186 2.24 -9.47 -12.84
C GLY A 186 1.69 -10.81 -13.29
N LYS A 187 1.03 -10.82 -14.45
CA LYS A 187 0.55 -12.03 -15.11
C LYS A 187 0.62 -11.84 -16.62
N GLN A 188 1.39 -12.66 -17.27
CA GLN A 188 1.62 -12.59 -18.71
C GLN A 188 1.40 -13.94 -19.36
N ARG A 189 0.76 -13.94 -20.53
CA ARG A 189 0.59 -15.11 -21.39
C ARG A 189 1.13 -14.78 -22.79
N PRO A 190 2.42 -14.96 -23.03
CA PRO A 190 3.00 -14.70 -24.34
C PRO A 190 2.38 -15.62 -25.41
N GLY A 191 2.04 -15.07 -26.57
CA GLY A 191 1.50 -15.85 -27.69
C GLY A 191 2.45 -16.93 -28.24
N THR A 192 3.76 -16.73 -28.04
CA THR A 192 4.84 -17.62 -28.50
C THR A 192 5.17 -18.77 -27.54
N ALA A 193 4.66 -18.75 -26.29
CA ALA A 193 5.09 -19.66 -25.24
C ALA A 193 4.18 -20.87 -25.05
N SER A 194 3.68 -21.50 -26.11
CA SER A 194 2.89 -22.76 -26.06
C SER A 194 1.82 -22.81 -24.96
N GLY A 195 1.21 -21.66 -24.63
CA GLY A 195 0.16 -21.53 -23.60
C GLY A 195 0.66 -21.49 -22.16
N VAL A 196 1.95 -21.33 -21.91
CA VAL A 196 2.53 -21.12 -20.57
C VAL A 196 2.13 -19.74 -20.04
N ILE A 197 1.87 -19.65 -18.74
CA ILE A 197 1.64 -18.37 -18.04
C ILE A 197 2.85 -18.07 -17.16
N PHE A 198 3.35 -16.85 -17.28
CA PHE A 198 4.33 -16.27 -16.38
C PHE A 198 3.62 -15.40 -15.36
N LEU A 199 3.87 -15.67 -14.10
CA LEU A 199 3.29 -14.93 -12.98
C LEU A 199 4.43 -14.33 -12.15
N THR A 200 4.29 -13.09 -11.73
CA THR A 200 5.21 -12.45 -10.79
C THR A 200 4.55 -12.37 -9.42
N LEU A 201 5.21 -12.94 -8.43
CA LEU A 201 4.85 -12.80 -7.02
C LEU A 201 5.82 -11.87 -6.31
N GLU A 202 5.28 -10.94 -5.54
CA GLU A 202 6.03 -10.00 -4.73
C GLU A 202 5.91 -10.35 -3.26
N ASP A 203 7.05 -10.42 -2.58
CA ASP A 203 7.12 -10.49 -1.12
C ASP A 203 7.97 -9.35 -0.54
N GLU A 204 8.17 -9.34 0.76
CA GLU A 204 8.93 -8.31 1.48
C GLU A 204 10.41 -8.21 1.05
N THR A 205 10.93 -9.19 0.31
CA THR A 205 12.34 -9.27 -0.09
C THR A 205 12.58 -9.11 -1.59
N GLY A 206 11.54 -9.29 -2.41
CA GLY A 206 11.65 -9.14 -3.85
C GLY A 206 10.56 -9.80 -4.67
N ASN A 207 10.84 -9.97 -5.96
CA ASN A 207 9.90 -10.50 -6.95
C ASN A 207 10.36 -11.89 -7.41
N SER A 208 9.47 -12.86 -7.32
CA SER A 208 9.70 -14.23 -7.76
C SER A 208 8.98 -14.50 -9.08
N ASN A 209 9.69 -15.08 -10.04
CA ASN A 209 9.14 -15.46 -11.33
C ASN A 209 8.60 -16.89 -11.27
N ILE A 210 7.35 -17.05 -11.60
CA ILE A 210 6.63 -18.33 -11.55
C ILE A 210 6.21 -18.74 -12.95
N VAL A 211 6.55 -19.96 -13.33
CA VAL A 211 6.17 -20.56 -14.62
C VAL A 211 5.03 -21.56 -14.37
N ILE A 212 3.92 -21.37 -15.08
CA ILE A 212 2.70 -22.19 -14.89
C ILE A 212 2.35 -22.87 -16.19
N TRP A 213 2.57 -24.19 -16.24
CA TRP A 213 2.25 -25.02 -17.38
C TRP A 213 0.74 -25.24 -17.52
N LYS A 214 0.30 -25.56 -18.74
CA LYS A 214 -1.12 -25.72 -19.10
C LYS A 214 -1.87 -26.69 -18.16
N SER A 215 -1.28 -27.81 -17.80
CA SER A 215 -1.87 -28.79 -16.88
C SER A 215 -2.16 -28.22 -15.48
N VAL A 216 -1.30 -27.34 -14.99
CA VAL A 216 -1.48 -26.65 -13.68
C VAL A 216 -2.53 -25.54 -13.80
N GLN A 217 -2.56 -24.83 -14.95
CA GLN A 217 -3.58 -23.81 -15.23
C GLN A 217 -4.99 -24.38 -15.18
N GLU A 218 -5.18 -25.57 -15.77
CA GLU A 218 -6.49 -26.24 -15.80
C GLU A 218 -6.94 -26.65 -14.40
N ARG A 219 -6.04 -27.25 -13.60
CA ARG A 219 -6.36 -27.68 -12.22
C ARG A 219 -6.58 -26.50 -11.26
N CYS A 220 -5.81 -25.43 -11.39
CA CYS A 220 -5.81 -24.31 -10.45
C CYS A 220 -6.46 -23.05 -11.06
N ARG A 221 -7.39 -23.22 -12.04
CA ARG A 221 -7.95 -22.13 -12.83
C ARG A 221 -8.55 -21.02 -11.99
N GLN A 222 -9.29 -21.34 -10.94
CA GLN A 222 -9.94 -20.33 -10.10
C GLN A 222 -8.91 -19.48 -9.34
N ALA A 223 -7.94 -20.12 -8.70
CA ALA A 223 -6.84 -19.44 -8.01
C ALA A 223 -6.07 -18.54 -8.99
N LEU A 224 -5.74 -19.07 -10.17
CA LEU A 224 -5.00 -18.33 -11.18
C LEU A 224 -5.73 -17.07 -11.67
N LEU A 225 -7.07 -17.11 -11.77
CA LEU A 225 -7.85 -15.98 -12.31
C LEU A 225 -8.11 -14.89 -11.27
N LYS A 226 -8.38 -15.25 -10.03
CA LYS A 226 -8.95 -14.35 -9.02
C LYS A 226 -7.98 -13.94 -7.91
N ALA A 227 -6.95 -14.76 -7.67
CA ALA A 227 -6.10 -14.54 -6.51
C ALA A 227 -5.27 -13.27 -6.62
N GLN A 228 -5.26 -12.51 -5.53
CA GLN A 228 -4.37 -11.38 -5.28
C GLN A 228 -3.18 -11.80 -4.41
N LEU A 229 -3.37 -12.83 -3.59
CA LEU A 229 -2.35 -13.44 -2.76
C LEU A 229 -2.32 -14.95 -3.05
N LEU A 230 -1.20 -15.44 -3.51
CA LEU A 230 -1.01 -16.86 -3.82
C LEU A 230 0.05 -17.49 -2.94
N MET A 231 -0.22 -18.72 -2.53
CA MET A 231 0.79 -19.65 -2.07
C MET A 231 1.05 -20.66 -3.16
N ILE A 232 2.30 -20.89 -3.50
CA ILE A 232 2.73 -21.77 -4.59
C ILE A 232 3.65 -22.85 -4.04
N LYS A 233 3.41 -24.09 -4.46
CA LYS A 233 4.34 -25.20 -4.34
C LYS A 233 4.89 -25.52 -5.74
N GLY A 234 6.18 -25.71 -5.83
CA GLY A 234 6.85 -25.97 -7.09
C GLY A 234 8.30 -26.39 -6.94
N VAL A 235 8.98 -26.39 -8.06
CA VAL A 235 10.41 -26.77 -8.14
C VAL A 235 11.19 -25.55 -8.68
N ILE A 236 12.33 -25.28 -8.08
CA ILE A 236 13.23 -24.22 -8.51
C ILE A 236 13.94 -24.67 -9.79
N GLU A 237 13.90 -23.83 -10.81
CA GLU A 237 14.68 -23.95 -12.01
C GLU A 237 15.58 -22.72 -12.17
N THR A 238 16.86 -22.95 -12.36
CA THR A 238 17.86 -21.89 -12.45
C THR A 238 18.43 -21.89 -13.85
N ASP A 239 18.36 -20.74 -14.51
CA ASP A 239 18.98 -20.49 -15.80
C ASP A 239 19.94 -19.30 -15.66
N GLY A 240 21.23 -19.59 -15.54
CA GLY A 240 22.24 -18.60 -15.17
C GLY A 240 21.97 -17.97 -13.80
N GLU A 241 21.82 -16.65 -13.79
CA GLU A 241 21.48 -15.88 -12.57
C GLU A 241 19.98 -15.80 -12.29
N VAL A 242 19.15 -16.21 -13.25
CA VAL A 242 17.69 -16.09 -13.14
C VAL A 242 17.09 -17.32 -12.47
N VAL A 243 16.31 -17.09 -11.43
CA VAL A 243 15.60 -18.15 -10.69
C VAL A 243 14.12 -18.10 -11.07
N HIS A 244 13.62 -19.24 -11.55
CA HIS A 244 12.22 -19.48 -11.82
C HIS A 244 11.67 -20.55 -10.88
N ILE A 245 10.39 -20.49 -10.58
CA ILE A 245 9.66 -21.58 -9.89
C ILE A 245 8.69 -22.19 -10.88
N ILE A 246 8.88 -23.46 -11.20
CA ILE A 246 7.91 -24.24 -11.98
C ILE A 246 6.80 -24.66 -11.02
N ALA A 247 5.65 -24.03 -11.17
CA ALA A 247 4.52 -24.27 -10.29
C ALA A 247 3.94 -25.67 -10.49
N GLN A 248 3.64 -26.35 -9.39
CA GLN A 248 2.92 -27.63 -9.35
C GLN A 248 1.51 -27.45 -8.73
N GLU A 249 1.38 -26.54 -7.77
CA GLU A 249 0.13 -26.26 -7.07
C GLU A 249 0.03 -24.77 -6.75
N LEU A 250 -1.17 -24.20 -6.94
CA LEU A 250 -1.50 -22.82 -6.55
C LEU A 250 -2.66 -22.85 -5.57
N THR A 251 -2.50 -22.16 -4.45
CA THR A 251 -3.56 -21.98 -3.44
C THR A 251 -3.88 -20.51 -3.32
N ASP A 252 -5.16 -20.14 -3.51
CA ASP A 252 -5.63 -18.78 -3.28
C ASP A 252 -5.72 -18.51 -1.79
N CYS A 253 -4.97 -17.50 -1.34
CA CYS A 253 -4.95 -17.03 0.04
C CYS A 253 -5.50 -15.60 0.17
N SER A 254 -6.14 -15.06 -0.87
CA SER A 254 -6.60 -13.67 -0.92
C SER A 254 -7.53 -13.29 0.23
N GLU A 255 -8.33 -14.23 0.74
CA GLU A 255 -9.17 -13.98 1.92
C GLU A 255 -8.38 -13.54 3.16
N LEU A 256 -7.11 -13.95 3.27
CA LEU A 256 -6.28 -13.58 4.41
C LEU A 256 -5.87 -12.11 4.36
N LEU A 257 -5.81 -11.49 3.18
CA LEU A 257 -5.64 -10.05 3.05
C LEU A 257 -6.82 -9.28 3.69
N TYR A 258 -8.03 -9.83 3.59
CA TYR A 258 -9.25 -9.22 4.12
C TYR A 258 -9.54 -9.60 5.57
N LYS A 259 -9.15 -10.79 6.01
CA LYS A 259 -9.36 -11.26 7.41
C LYS A 259 -8.54 -10.47 8.42
N THR A 260 -7.43 -9.88 8.02
CA THR A 260 -6.67 -8.96 8.88
C THR A 260 -7.48 -7.72 9.25
N THR A 261 -8.43 -7.31 8.41
CA THR A 261 -9.30 -6.14 8.63
C THR A 261 -10.50 -6.46 9.54
N ILE A 262 -11.00 -7.70 9.54
CA ILE A 262 -12.26 -8.08 10.22
C ILE A 262 -12.06 -8.30 11.73
N ARG A 263 -10.85 -8.59 12.20
CA ARG A 263 -10.59 -8.79 13.63
C ARG A 263 -10.72 -7.54 14.51
N SER A 264 -10.81 -6.35 13.92
CA SER A 264 -11.00 -5.10 14.68
C SER A 264 -12.48 -4.74 14.96
N ARG A 265 -13.46 -5.54 14.51
CA ARG A 265 -14.91 -5.27 14.65
C ARG A 265 -15.58 -5.97 15.85
N ASN A 266 -14.85 -6.31 16.89
CA ASN A 266 -15.50 -6.71 18.15
C ASN A 266 -15.65 -5.48 19.06
N PHE A 267 -16.66 -4.66 18.78
CA PHE A 267 -17.31 -3.86 19.81
C PHE A 267 -18.27 -4.80 20.58
N ARG A 268 -17.88 -5.18 21.77
CA ARG A 268 -18.78 -5.50 22.87
C ARG A 268 -18.71 -4.39 23.88
#